data_3b46cc8a636e98c9c87bb9e5d24aef5c
#
_entry.id   3b46cc8a636e98c9c87bb9e5d24aef5c
#
_cell.length_a   1.000
_cell.length_b   1.000
_cell.length_c   1.000
_cell.angle_alpha   90.00
_cell.angle_beta   90.00
_cell.angle_gamma   90.00
#
_symmetry.space_group_name_H-M   'P 1'
#
loop_
_entity.id
_entity.type
_entity.pdbx_description
1 polymer ?
#
loop_
_entity_poly.entity_id
_entity_poly.type
_entity_poly.pdbx_seq_one_letter_code
_entity_poly.pdbx_strand_id
1 'polypeptide(L)'
;MNIGTKLSLECLPNTRDLGGMKTADGRMIRRGRLLRSGHLFFASRADLQWLKNAVDTVVDFRTEQERAEKPDPAIDGVTYRHLPAFTSLAAGVSRDAASNEAAFAMVSKDPALARRYMIRTYVGLVTDPFSLSQYGAFLHILLAPHSKAVLWHCTAGKDRAGMASVITEELLGVPRADIMADYLKSNEYLRAEVQELHRIIFGGQEQAMDDATRQAADYLFGAHEAFLDAAYRSIDERFGSFERFAAEGLGLGAAQQEQLKALYLE
;
A
#
# COMPACT_ATOMS: atom_id res chain seq x y z
N MET A 1 -18.55 -2.77 9.42
CA MET A 1 -17.48 -3.35 8.61
C MET A 1 -16.22 -3.38 9.46
N ASN A 2 -15.48 -4.47 9.43
CA ASN A 2 -14.20 -4.63 10.14
C ASN A 2 -13.06 -4.16 9.21
N ILE A 3 -12.89 -2.86 9.09
CA ILE A 3 -11.90 -2.20 8.23
C ILE A 3 -11.19 -1.10 9.00
N GLY A 4 -10.05 -0.66 8.49
CA GLY A 4 -9.32 0.49 9.03
C GLY A 4 -10.16 1.76 9.07
N THR A 5 -9.88 2.62 10.04
CA THR A 5 -10.59 3.88 10.23
C THR A 5 -9.94 4.99 9.41
N LYS A 6 -10.68 5.56 8.43
CA LYS A 6 -10.21 6.74 7.67
C LYS A 6 -9.92 7.89 8.61
N LEU A 7 -8.77 8.52 8.46
CA LEU A 7 -8.40 9.73 9.20
C LEU A 7 -8.84 10.97 8.43
N SER A 8 -9.39 11.95 9.16
CA SER A 8 -9.86 13.21 8.59
C SER A 8 -8.69 14.18 8.39
N LEU A 9 -7.79 13.85 7.47
CA LEU A 9 -6.69 14.73 7.04
C LEU A 9 -7.11 15.51 5.80
N GLU A 10 -6.60 16.73 5.66
CA GLU A 10 -7.06 17.66 4.62
C GLU A 10 -6.60 17.26 3.23
N CYS A 11 -5.32 16.90 3.10
CA CYS A 11 -4.67 16.66 1.80
C CYS A 11 -4.11 15.24 1.64
N LEU A 12 -4.42 14.33 2.56
CA LEU A 12 -3.95 12.94 2.57
C LEU A 12 -5.13 11.94 2.55
N PRO A 13 -5.85 11.82 1.43
CA PRO A 13 -7.19 11.22 1.37
C PRO A 13 -7.25 9.72 1.65
N ASN A 14 -6.17 8.97 1.34
CA ASN A 14 -6.11 7.52 1.56
C ASN A 14 -5.43 7.16 2.88
N THR A 15 -5.35 8.10 3.83
CA THR A 15 -4.75 7.84 5.14
C THR A 15 -5.76 7.23 6.08
N ARG A 16 -5.39 6.10 6.70
CA ARG A 16 -6.21 5.40 7.67
C ARG A 16 -5.40 4.67 8.74
N ASP A 17 -6.02 4.51 9.90
CA ASP A 17 -5.55 3.71 11.02
C ASP A 17 -6.11 2.28 10.89
N LEU A 18 -5.27 1.26 10.90
CA LEU A 18 -5.69 -0.14 10.94
C LEU A 18 -6.21 -0.53 12.32
N GLY A 19 -6.04 0.32 13.33
CA GLY A 19 -6.53 0.12 14.68
C GLY A 19 -8.05 -0.04 14.76
N GLY A 20 -8.48 -0.97 15.59
CA GLY A 20 -9.88 -1.34 15.76
C GLY A 20 -10.35 -2.46 14.83
N MET A 21 -9.53 -2.94 13.89
CA MET A 21 -9.83 -4.15 13.12
C MET A 21 -9.75 -5.37 14.04
N LYS A 22 -10.76 -6.25 13.94
CA LYS A 22 -10.86 -7.46 14.76
C LYS A 22 -10.11 -8.61 14.11
N THR A 23 -9.45 -9.39 14.93
CA THR A 23 -8.79 -10.64 14.55
C THR A 23 -9.73 -11.82 14.68
N ALA A 24 -9.39 -12.96 14.08
CA ALA A 24 -10.19 -14.19 14.13
C ALA A 24 -10.33 -14.76 15.55
N ASP A 25 -9.36 -14.48 16.44
CA ASP A 25 -9.39 -14.89 17.86
C ASP A 25 -10.12 -13.90 18.79
N GLY A 26 -10.70 -12.83 18.22
CA GLY A 26 -11.54 -11.86 18.95
C GLY A 26 -10.79 -10.66 19.53
N ARG A 27 -9.47 -10.60 19.43
CA ARG A 27 -8.68 -9.42 19.78
C ARG A 27 -8.88 -8.29 18.75
N MET A 28 -8.33 -7.13 19.02
CA MET A 28 -8.36 -5.98 18.10
C MET A 28 -6.97 -5.40 17.91
N ILE A 29 -6.71 -4.85 16.72
CA ILE A 29 -5.52 -4.03 16.49
C ILE A 29 -5.62 -2.75 17.31
N ARG A 30 -4.59 -2.43 18.07
CA ARG A 30 -4.50 -1.20 18.88
C ARG A 30 -4.60 0.04 18.00
N ARG A 31 -5.46 0.98 18.40
CA ARG A 31 -5.64 2.24 17.65
C ARG A 31 -4.42 3.15 17.75
N GLY A 32 -4.20 3.93 16.67
CA GLY A 32 -3.14 4.92 16.63
C GLY A 32 -1.72 4.34 16.61
N ARG A 33 -1.56 3.09 16.17
CA ARG A 33 -0.25 2.42 16.12
C ARG A 33 0.21 2.10 14.71
N LEU A 34 -0.70 1.73 13.82
CA LEU A 34 -0.43 1.22 12.49
C LEU A 34 -1.21 2.06 11.46
N LEU A 35 -0.51 2.93 10.75
CA LEU A 35 -1.12 3.88 9.82
C LEU A 35 -0.63 3.63 8.40
N ARG A 36 -1.53 3.66 7.43
CA ARG A 36 -1.18 3.64 6.00
C ARG A 36 -1.64 4.89 5.29
N SER A 37 -0.90 5.32 4.25
CA SER A 37 -1.17 6.56 3.51
C SER A 37 -0.73 6.48 2.05
N GLY A 38 -1.14 7.45 1.24
CA GLY A 38 -0.44 7.91 0.06
C GLY A 38 0.78 8.77 0.44
N HIS A 39 1.55 9.24 -0.56
CA HIS A 39 2.72 10.10 -0.30
C HIS A 39 2.34 11.37 0.47
N LEU A 40 3.28 11.89 1.27
CA LEU A 40 3.04 13.03 2.15
C LEU A 40 3.33 14.39 1.51
N PHE A 41 3.73 14.43 0.24
CA PHE A 41 4.15 15.63 -0.49
C PHE A 41 3.13 16.78 -0.43
N PHE A 42 1.84 16.47 -0.47
CA PHE A 42 0.76 17.46 -0.44
C PHE A 42 0.22 17.75 0.96
N ALA A 43 0.83 17.22 2.03
CA ALA A 43 0.37 17.42 3.39
C ALA A 43 0.23 18.92 3.71
N SER A 44 -0.94 19.33 4.21
CA SER A 44 -1.19 20.70 4.68
C SER A 44 -0.44 20.97 6.00
N ARG A 45 -0.43 22.20 6.44
CA ARG A 45 0.12 22.55 7.76
C ARG A 45 -0.59 21.81 8.91
N ALA A 46 -1.91 21.64 8.78
CA ALA A 46 -2.71 20.93 9.76
C ALA A 46 -2.35 19.42 9.75
N ASP A 47 -2.21 18.83 8.54
CA ASP A 47 -1.77 17.42 8.38
C ASP A 47 -0.37 17.21 8.98
N LEU A 48 0.59 18.11 8.70
CA LEU A 48 1.94 18.03 9.25
C LEU A 48 1.97 18.13 10.78
N GLN A 49 1.15 19.00 11.34
CA GLN A 49 1.03 19.11 12.81
C GLN A 49 0.41 17.85 13.42
N TRP A 50 -0.59 17.28 12.75
CA TRP A 50 -1.20 16.02 13.18
C TRP A 50 -0.17 14.87 13.12
N LEU A 51 0.55 14.73 11.99
CA LEU A 51 1.60 13.72 11.81
C LEU A 51 2.70 13.85 12.85
N LYS A 52 3.18 15.06 13.14
CA LYS A 52 4.19 15.32 14.19
C LYS A 52 3.75 14.81 15.57
N ASN A 53 2.47 14.91 15.88
CA ASN A 53 1.93 14.46 17.17
C ASN A 53 1.67 12.95 17.21
N ALA A 54 1.26 12.35 16.09
CA ALA A 54 0.76 10.99 16.04
C ALA A 54 1.80 9.94 15.59
N VAL A 55 2.84 10.35 14.85
CA VAL A 55 3.79 9.44 14.16
C VAL A 55 5.20 9.64 14.70
N ASP A 56 5.95 8.59 14.89
CA ASP A 56 7.40 8.65 15.15
C ASP A 56 8.25 8.06 14.02
N THR A 57 7.67 7.22 13.18
CA THR A 57 8.37 6.58 12.06
C THR A 57 7.51 6.59 10.80
N VAL A 58 8.10 7.04 9.68
CA VAL A 58 7.53 6.96 8.34
C VAL A 58 8.34 5.99 7.51
N VAL A 59 7.67 5.03 6.85
CA VAL A 59 8.28 4.09 5.91
C VAL A 59 7.77 4.39 4.51
N ASP A 60 8.68 4.71 3.58
CA ASP A 60 8.39 5.06 2.20
C ASP A 60 8.78 3.91 1.26
N PHE A 61 7.79 3.31 0.58
CA PHE A 61 7.97 2.22 -0.38
C PHE A 61 8.16 2.68 -1.83
N ARG A 62 8.28 3.98 -2.08
CA ARG A 62 8.49 4.53 -3.42
C ARG A 62 9.90 4.28 -3.92
N THR A 63 10.07 4.32 -5.25
CA THR A 63 11.40 4.32 -5.88
C THR A 63 12.14 5.63 -5.58
N GLU A 64 13.46 5.66 -5.78
CA GLU A 64 14.26 6.88 -5.65
C GLU A 64 13.78 8.00 -6.58
N GLN A 65 13.37 7.64 -7.80
CA GLN A 65 12.84 8.60 -8.76
C GLN A 65 11.54 9.25 -8.26
N GLU A 66 10.56 8.46 -7.80
CA GLU A 66 9.30 8.99 -7.26
C GLU A 66 9.53 9.91 -6.05
N ARG A 67 10.52 9.58 -5.22
CA ARG A 67 10.90 10.41 -4.06
C ARG A 67 11.54 11.73 -4.49
N ALA A 68 12.41 11.71 -5.50
CA ALA A 68 13.05 12.91 -6.02
C ALA A 68 12.04 13.86 -6.66
N GLU A 69 11.04 13.33 -7.36
CA GLU A 69 9.98 14.12 -8.02
C GLU A 69 9.01 14.73 -7.00
N LYS A 70 8.65 13.98 -5.95
CA LYS A 70 7.71 14.41 -4.90
C LYS A 70 8.25 14.08 -3.51
N PRO A 71 9.27 14.81 -3.01
CA PRO A 71 9.85 14.53 -1.71
C PRO A 71 8.83 14.74 -0.59
N ASP A 72 8.83 13.84 0.39
CA ASP A 72 8.04 14.05 1.60
C ASP A 72 8.57 15.23 2.42
N PRO A 73 7.70 16.00 3.05
CA PRO A 73 8.11 17.09 3.93
C PRO A 73 8.85 16.55 5.15
N ALA A 74 9.88 17.25 5.59
CA ALA A 74 10.54 16.94 6.85
C ALA A 74 9.64 17.28 8.04
N ILE A 75 9.44 16.35 8.96
CA ILE A 75 8.63 16.53 10.18
C ILE A 75 9.54 16.31 11.39
N ASP A 76 9.64 17.31 12.25
CA ASP A 76 10.49 17.26 13.45
C ASP A 76 10.11 16.09 14.36
N GLY A 77 11.10 15.30 14.76
CA GLY A 77 10.92 14.16 15.65
C GLY A 77 10.38 12.90 14.96
N VAL A 78 10.23 12.91 13.63
CA VAL A 78 9.85 11.75 12.82
C VAL A 78 11.07 11.15 12.13
N THR A 79 11.25 9.84 12.27
CA THR A 79 12.29 9.06 11.58
C THR A 79 11.77 8.57 10.24
N TYR A 80 12.50 8.82 9.16
CA TYR A 80 12.16 8.33 7.82
C TYR A 80 12.99 7.10 7.46
N ARG A 81 12.32 6.08 6.94
CA ARG A 81 12.92 4.84 6.43
C ARG A 81 12.51 4.65 4.98
N HIS A 82 13.47 4.57 4.08
CA HIS A 82 13.23 4.31 2.67
C HIS A 82 13.44 2.83 2.38
N LEU A 83 12.36 2.15 1.97
CA LEU A 83 12.31 0.73 1.66
C LEU A 83 11.59 0.53 0.32
N PRO A 84 12.25 0.84 -0.83
CA PRO A 84 11.58 0.77 -2.13
C PRO A 84 11.12 -0.66 -2.42
N ALA A 85 9.81 -0.85 -2.63
CA ALA A 85 9.26 -2.18 -2.91
C ALA A 85 9.59 -2.68 -4.32
N PHE A 86 10.07 -1.80 -5.22
CA PHE A 86 10.54 -2.12 -6.56
C PHE A 86 11.90 -1.48 -6.84
N THR A 87 12.74 -2.14 -7.64
CA THR A 87 14.04 -1.61 -8.06
C THR A 87 13.94 -0.51 -9.12
N SER A 88 12.85 -0.52 -9.91
CA SER A 88 12.61 0.46 -10.97
C SER A 88 11.11 0.67 -11.21
N LEU A 89 10.76 1.76 -11.88
CA LEU A 89 9.39 2.08 -12.30
C LEU A 89 8.79 1.04 -13.27
N ALA A 90 9.63 0.30 -13.99
CA ALA A 90 9.19 -0.75 -14.92
C ALA A 90 8.48 -1.92 -14.19
N ALA A 91 8.65 -2.05 -12.89
CA ALA A 91 8.02 -3.09 -12.08
C ALA A 91 6.70 -2.66 -11.42
N GLY A 92 6.31 -1.38 -11.51
CA GLY A 92 5.07 -0.86 -10.94
C GLY A 92 4.49 0.29 -11.75
N VAL A 93 3.17 0.53 -11.66
CA VAL A 93 2.55 1.73 -12.24
C VAL A 93 2.87 2.91 -11.33
N SER A 94 3.93 3.65 -11.69
CA SER A 94 4.08 5.01 -11.18
C SER A 94 3.20 5.96 -11.98
N ARG A 95 2.53 6.87 -11.29
CA ARG A 95 1.78 7.96 -11.91
C ARG A 95 2.69 8.96 -12.64
N ASP A 96 3.99 8.91 -12.36
CA ASP A 96 5.00 9.81 -12.91
C ASP A 96 5.68 9.13 -14.13
N ALA A 97 4.87 8.89 -15.17
CA ALA A 97 5.12 7.97 -16.29
C ALA A 97 6.11 8.46 -17.35
N ALA A 98 6.90 9.51 -17.12
CA ALA A 98 7.78 10.05 -18.16
C ALA A 98 8.84 9.05 -18.68
N SER A 99 9.24 8.06 -17.90
CA SER A 99 10.21 7.04 -18.30
C SER A 99 9.61 5.80 -19.00
N ASN A 100 8.27 5.68 -19.04
CA ASN A 100 7.56 4.55 -19.67
C ASN A 100 6.31 4.98 -20.44
N GLU A 101 6.29 6.19 -21.01
CA GLU A 101 5.13 6.72 -21.74
C GLU A 101 4.61 5.76 -22.82
N ALA A 102 5.49 5.14 -23.59
CA ALA A 102 5.08 4.21 -24.63
C ALA A 102 4.45 2.92 -24.08
N ALA A 103 5.02 2.36 -23.02
CA ALA A 103 4.46 1.17 -22.35
C ALA A 103 3.15 1.50 -21.65
N PHE A 104 3.07 2.64 -20.97
CA PHE A 104 1.83 3.11 -20.34
C PHE A 104 0.75 3.41 -21.39
N ALA A 105 1.10 4.09 -22.50
CA ALA A 105 0.16 4.36 -23.58
C ALA A 105 -0.39 3.10 -24.25
N MET A 106 0.40 2.02 -24.29
CA MET A 106 -0.06 0.73 -24.80
C MET A 106 -0.97 0.01 -23.80
N VAL A 107 -0.59 0.00 -22.53
CA VAL A 107 -1.34 -0.66 -21.45
C VAL A 107 -2.64 0.07 -21.15
N SER A 108 -2.67 1.40 -21.23
CA SER A 108 -3.85 2.23 -20.92
C SER A 108 -4.99 2.14 -21.94
N LYS A 109 -4.76 1.49 -23.09
CA LYS A 109 -5.78 1.30 -24.15
C LYS A 109 -6.28 -0.13 -24.27
N ASP A 110 -5.66 -1.08 -23.57
CA ASP A 110 -6.03 -2.50 -23.60
C ASP A 110 -6.32 -3.00 -22.16
N PRO A 111 -7.61 -3.20 -21.80
CA PRO A 111 -7.97 -3.62 -20.46
C PRO A 111 -7.42 -5.00 -20.08
N ALA A 112 -7.25 -5.91 -21.03
CA ALA A 112 -6.69 -7.22 -20.77
C ALA A 112 -5.19 -7.11 -20.45
N LEU A 113 -4.49 -6.23 -21.15
CA LEU A 113 -3.08 -5.94 -20.91
C LEU A 113 -2.88 -5.21 -19.59
N ALA A 114 -3.72 -4.19 -19.28
CA ALA A 114 -3.71 -3.48 -18.01
C ALA A 114 -3.93 -4.43 -16.81
N ARG A 115 -4.94 -5.29 -16.91
CA ARG A 115 -5.23 -6.30 -15.89
C ARG A 115 -4.05 -7.26 -15.68
N ARG A 116 -3.48 -7.82 -16.77
CA ARG A 116 -2.30 -8.70 -16.67
C ARG A 116 -1.09 -8.01 -16.07
N TYR A 117 -0.86 -6.76 -16.43
CA TYR A 117 0.22 -5.95 -15.89
C TYR A 117 0.08 -5.79 -14.37
N MET A 118 -1.10 -5.42 -13.88
CA MET A 118 -1.36 -5.27 -12.45
C MET A 118 -1.27 -6.60 -11.69
N ILE A 119 -1.79 -7.69 -12.24
CA ILE A 119 -1.62 -9.03 -11.65
C ILE A 119 -0.13 -9.37 -11.50
N ARG A 120 0.68 -9.17 -12.53
CA ARG A 120 2.13 -9.42 -12.46
C ARG A 120 2.81 -8.54 -11.42
N THR A 121 2.39 -7.29 -11.29
CA THR A 121 2.87 -6.37 -10.27
C THR A 121 2.62 -6.92 -8.87
N TYR A 122 1.40 -7.36 -8.57
CA TYR A 122 1.06 -7.91 -7.25
C TYR A 122 1.74 -9.25 -6.96
N VAL A 123 1.87 -10.11 -7.96
CA VAL A 123 2.68 -11.34 -7.86
C VAL A 123 4.13 -10.98 -7.55
N GLY A 124 4.72 -10.00 -8.25
CA GLY A 124 6.07 -9.52 -8.00
C GLY A 124 6.29 -9.03 -6.57
N LEU A 125 5.32 -8.29 -5.98
CA LEU A 125 5.42 -7.81 -4.59
C LEU A 125 5.61 -8.94 -3.57
N VAL A 126 5.13 -10.16 -3.85
CA VAL A 126 5.18 -11.30 -2.92
C VAL A 126 6.10 -12.44 -3.37
N THR A 127 6.76 -12.30 -4.52
CA THR A 127 7.66 -13.35 -5.05
C THR A 127 9.05 -12.86 -5.42
N ASP A 128 9.22 -11.57 -5.72
CA ASP A 128 10.51 -11.01 -6.05
C ASP A 128 11.40 -10.88 -4.80
N PRO A 129 12.65 -11.41 -4.81
CA PRO A 129 13.51 -11.41 -3.63
C PRO A 129 13.82 -10.00 -3.09
N PHE A 130 13.91 -8.99 -3.97
CA PHE A 130 14.15 -7.62 -3.55
C PHE A 130 12.93 -7.08 -2.80
N SER A 131 11.71 -7.22 -3.36
CA SER A 131 10.46 -6.81 -2.72
C SER A 131 10.28 -7.49 -1.36
N LEU A 132 10.55 -8.80 -1.29
CA LEU A 132 10.48 -9.58 -0.05
C LEU A 132 11.46 -9.04 1.01
N SER A 133 12.69 -8.71 0.62
CA SER A 133 13.67 -8.13 1.55
C SER A 133 13.21 -6.80 2.14
N GLN A 134 12.55 -5.94 1.32
CA GLN A 134 12.03 -4.65 1.78
C GLN A 134 10.85 -4.81 2.74
N TYR A 135 9.90 -5.71 2.44
CA TYR A 135 8.81 -6.00 3.37
C TYR A 135 9.30 -6.70 4.65
N GLY A 136 10.31 -7.57 4.57
CA GLY A 136 10.97 -8.13 5.74
C GLY A 136 11.58 -7.03 6.62
N ALA A 137 12.33 -6.10 6.03
CA ALA A 137 12.90 -4.94 6.74
C ALA A 137 11.81 -4.05 7.37
N PHE A 138 10.70 -3.83 6.67
CA PHE A 138 9.53 -3.12 7.22
C PHE A 138 8.96 -3.81 8.46
N LEU A 139 8.78 -5.13 8.43
CA LEU A 139 8.27 -5.88 9.58
C LEU A 139 9.24 -5.83 10.78
N HIS A 140 10.55 -5.79 10.54
CA HIS A 140 11.53 -5.58 11.60
C HIS A 140 11.47 -4.16 12.20
N ILE A 141 11.09 -3.15 11.41
CA ILE A 141 10.78 -1.82 11.95
C ILE A 141 9.56 -1.92 12.90
N LEU A 142 8.50 -2.64 12.51
CA LEU A 142 7.32 -2.81 13.36
C LEU A 142 7.63 -3.56 14.68
N LEU A 143 8.64 -4.44 14.70
CA LEU A 143 9.08 -5.14 15.92
C LEU A 143 9.88 -4.24 16.88
N ALA A 144 10.38 -3.11 16.42
CA ALA A 144 11.08 -2.16 17.27
C ALA A 144 10.10 -1.42 18.21
N PRO A 145 10.56 -0.93 19.36
CA PRO A 145 9.71 -0.11 20.23
C PRO A 145 9.41 1.24 19.59
N HIS A 146 8.13 1.59 19.52
CA HIS A 146 7.64 2.87 19.04
C HIS A 146 6.84 3.60 20.11
N SER A 147 7.11 4.89 20.29
CA SER A 147 6.37 5.74 21.23
C SER A 147 5.02 6.18 20.67
N LYS A 148 4.95 6.30 19.31
CA LYS A 148 3.77 6.71 18.56
C LYS A 148 3.49 5.69 17.44
N ALA A 149 2.71 6.09 16.42
CA ALA A 149 2.42 5.25 15.28
C ALA A 149 3.62 5.10 14.33
N VAL A 150 3.69 3.95 13.66
CA VAL A 150 4.41 3.78 12.39
C VAL A 150 3.43 4.06 11.26
N LEU A 151 3.78 4.99 10.37
CA LEU A 151 3.05 5.27 9.14
C LEU A 151 3.85 4.72 7.96
N TRP A 152 3.19 4.01 7.06
CA TRP A 152 3.82 3.60 5.81
C TRP A 152 3.03 4.05 4.59
N HIS A 153 3.74 4.36 3.53
CA HIS A 153 3.12 4.86 2.31
C HIS A 153 3.88 4.43 1.04
N CYS A 154 3.23 4.68 -0.10
CA CYS A 154 3.84 4.73 -1.41
C CYS A 154 3.29 5.95 -2.16
N THR A 155 3.10 5.92 -3.47
CA THR A 155 2.53 7.05 -4.21
C THR A 155 1.04 7.24 -3.88
N ALA A 156 0.19 6.25 -4.17
CA ALA A 156 -1.25 6.33 -3.88
C ALA A 156 -1.65 5.71 -2.53
N GLY A 157 -0.75 4.98 -1.88
CA GLY A 157 -1.09 4.18 -0.69
C GLY A 157 -1.92 2.94 -1.00
N LYS A 158 -2.09 2.57 -2.28
CA LYS A 158 -2.97 1.50 -2.76
C LYS A 158 -2.23 0.17 -2.88
N ASP A 159 -1.19 0.10 -3.72
CA ASP A 159 -0.53 -1.15 -4.11
C ASP A 159 0.58 -1.56 -3.12
N ARG A 160 1.71 -0.89 -3.13
CA ARG A 160 2.89 -1.24 -2.28
C ARG A 160 2.59 -1.10 -0.79
N ALA A 161 2.06 0.04 -0.38
CA ALA A 161 1.61 0.25 0.99
C ALA A 161 0.38 -0.60 1.32
N GLY A 162 -0.47 -0.89 0.32
CA GLY A 162 -1.58 -1.84 0.45
C GLY A 162 -1.09 -3.24 0.77
N MET A 163 -0.09 -3.75 0.04
CA MET A 163 0.48 -5.08 0.30
C MET A 163 1.16 -5.13 1.67
N ALA A 164 1.88 -4.08 2.09
CA ALA A 164 2.43 -3.99 3.45
C ALA A 164 1.33 -4.09 4.52
N SER A 165 0.16 -3.46 4.28
CA SER A 165 -1.00 -3.57 5.17
C SER A 165 -1.57 -4.97 5.19
N VAL A 166 -1.81 -5.58 4.01
CA VAL A 166 -2.28 -6.97 3.88
C VAL A 166 -1.38 -7.94 4.65
N ILE A 167 -0.06 -7.82 4.48
CA ILE A 167 0.91 -8.66 5.19
C ILE A 167 0.79 -8.46 6.71
N THR A 168 0.70 -7.21 7.17
CA THR A 168 0.59 -6.89 8.59
C THR A 168 -0.72 -7.40 9.18
N GLU A 169 -1.84 -7.21 8.49
CA GLU A 169 -3.17 -7.65 8.91
C GLU A 169 -3.27 -9.18 9.00
N GLU A 170 -2.72 -9.92 8.01
CA GLU A 170 -2.63 -11.39 8.05
C GLU A 170 -1.80 -11.87 9.25
N LEU A 171 -0.62 -11.29 9.48
CA LEU A 171 0.24 -11.63 10.62
C LEU A 171 -0.43 -11.38 11.97
N LEU A 172 -1.29 -10.37 12.05
CA LEU A 172 -2.08 -10.06 13.23
C LEU A 172 -3.34 -10.94 13.34
N GLY A 173 -3.68 -11.72 12.32
CA GLY A 173 -4.81 -12.64 12.33
C GLY A 173 -6.16 -12.01 11.98
N VAL A 174 -6.16 -10.92 11.22
CA VAL A 174 -7.39 -10.35 10.64
C VAL A 174 -7.95 -11.31 9.57
N PRO A 175 -9.26 -11.58 9.52
CA PRO A 175 -9.85 -12.44 8.50
C PRO A 175 -9.64 -11.90 7.07
N ARG A 176 -9.29 -12.75 6.12
CA ARG A 176 -9.01 -12.35 4.71
C ARG A 176 -10.15 -11.58 4.06
N ALA A 177 -11.41 -11.87 4.40
CA ALA A 177 -12.56 -11.11 3.91
C ALA A 177 -12.52 -9.63 4.37
N ASP A 178 -12.09 -9.38 5.61
CA ASP A 178 -11.97 -8.03 6.16
C ASP A 178 -10.74 -7.31 5.57
N ILE A 179 -9.62 -8.02 5.38
CA ILE A 179 -8.42 -7.51 4.68
C ILE A 179 -8.78 -7.08 3.25
N MET A 180 -9.50 -7.92 2.51
CA MET A 180 -9.98 -7.58 1.16
C MET A 180 -10.89 -6.35 1.18
N ALA A 181 -11.80 -6.27 2.15
CA ALA A 181 -12.71 -5.12 2.29
C ALA A 181 -11.93 -3.82 2.60
N ASP A 182 -10.90 -3.86 3.48
CA ASP A 182 -10.04 -2.70 3.74
C ASP A 182 -9.24 -2.31 2.48
N TYR A 183 -8.64 -3.28 1.80
CA TYR A 183 -7.89 -3.03 0.57
C TYR A 183 -8.75 -2.30 -0.48
N LEU A 184 -9.98 -2.77 -0.72
CA LEU A 184 -10.91 -2.20 -1.71
C LEU A 184 -11.43 -0.81 -1.32
N LYS A 185 -11.38 -0.41 -0.04
CA LYS A 185 -11.72 0.96 0.41
C LYS A 185 -10.82 2.02 -0.20
N SER A 186 -9.65 1.66 -0.70
CA SER A 186 -8.80 2.58 -1.47
C SER A 186 -9.52 3.18 -2.68
N ASN A 187 -10.45 2.45 -3.31
CA ASN A 187 -11.25 2.96 -4.43
C ASN A 187 -12.18 4.12 -4.02
N GLU A 188 -12.75 4.02 -2.82
CA GLU A 188 -13.59 5.10 -2.29
C GLU A 188 -12.75 6.30 -1.88
N TYR A 189 -11.66 6.06 -1.15
CA TYR A 189 -10.83 7.13 -0.60
C TYR A 189 -10.02 7.89 -1.65
N LEU A 190 -9.69 7.26 -2.78
CA LEU A 190 -8.94 7.85 -3.90
C LEU A 190 -9.83 8.30 -5.06
N ARG A 191 -11.16 8.29 -4.91
CA ARG A 191 -12.09 8.59 -6.01
C ARG A 191 -11.82 9.95 -6.65
N ALA A 192 -11.64 10.99 -5.86
CA ALA A 192 -11.41 12.34 -6.36
C ALA A 192 -10.05 12.46 -7.09
N GLU A 193 -8.99 11.83 -6.54
CA GLU A 193 -7.65 11.81 -7.12
C GLU A 193 -7.61 11.01 -8.43
N VAL A 194 -8.34 9.90 -8.50
CA VAL A 194 -8.46 9.10 -9.73
C VAL A 194 -9.23 9.88 -10.80
N GLN A 195 -10.30 10.56 -10.44
CA GLN A 195 -11.05 11.43 -11.38
C GLN A 195 -10.16 12.56 -11.92
N GLU A 196 -9.42 13.25 -11.05
CA GLU A 196 -8.50 14.31 -11.47
C GLU A 196 -7.37 13.76 -12.37
N LEU A 197 -6.84 12.59 -12.05
CA LEU A 197 -5.83 11.92 -12.87
C LEU A 197 -6.38 11.56 -14.26
N HIS A 198 -7.60 11.05 -14.34
CA HIS A 198 -8.29 10.82 -15.62
C HIS A 198 -8.42 12.11 -16.42
N ARG A 199 -8.85 13.21 -15.76
CA ARG A 199 -8.97 14.52 -16.40
C ARG A 199 -7.62 15.01 -16.97
N ILE A 200 -6.52 14.81 -16.26
CA ILE A 200 -5.18 15.22 -16.70
C ILE A 200 -4.70 14.33 -17.87
N ILE A 201 -4.75 13.01 -17.72
CA ILE A 201 -4.20 12.07 -18.70
C ILE A 201 -5.00 12.12 -20.01
N PHE A 202 -6.31 12.25 -19.93
CA PHE A 202 -7.21 12.22 -21.10
C PHE A 202 -7.68 13.63 -21.54
N GLY A 203 -7.01 14.70 -21.06
CA GLY A 203 -7.24 16.09 -21.51
C GLY A 203 -8.64 16.63 -21.28
N GLY A 204 -9.34 16.16 -20.23
CA GLY A 204 -10.72 16.56 -19.94
C GLY A 204 -11.78 15.95 -20.87
N GLN A 205 -11.39 15.08 -21.77
CA GLN A 205 -12.30 14.41 -22.73
C GLN A 205 -12.81 13.05 -22.21
N GLU A 206 -13.13 12.95 -20.92
CA GLU A 206 -13.62 11.69 -20.31
C GLU A 206 -14.86 11.12 -21.03
N GLN A 207 -15.71 12.00 -21.56
CA GLN A 207 -16.91 11.61 -22.31
C GLN A 207 -16.58 11.02 -23.70
N ALA A 208 -15.37 11.29 -24.22
CA ALA A 208 -14.90 10.75 -25.51
C ALA A 208 -14.03 9.50 -25.35
N MET A 209 -13.75 9.05 -24.13
CA MET A 209 -13.04 7.79 -23.89
C MET A 209 -13.92 6.61 -24.32
N ASP A 210 -13.33 5.72 -25.11
CA ASP A 210 -13.96 4.43 -25.38
C ASP A 210 -14.00 3.55 -24.10
N ASP A 211 -14.85 2.56 -24.09
CA ASP A 211 -15.05 1.68 -22.93
C ASP A 211 -13.80 0.87 -22.62
N ALA A 212 -12.98 0.52 -23.61
CA ALA A 212 -11.72 -0.21 -23.41
C ALA A 212 -10.70 0.64 -22.64
N THR A 213 -10.50 1.88 -23.04
CA THR A 213 -9.61 2.83 -22.34
C THR A 213 -10.09 3.10 -20.93
N ARG A 214 -11.40 3.27 -20.71
CA ARG A 214 -11.98 3.48 -19.38
C ARG A 214 -11.74 2.26 -18.48
N GLN A 215 -11.96 1.06 -18.99
CA GLN A 215 -11.72 -0.18 -18.25
C GLN A 215 -10.22 -0.42 -17.97
N ALA A 216 -9.34 -0.10 -18.92
CA ALA A 216 -7.90 -0.17 -18.69
C ALA A 216 -7.45 0.78 -17.58
N ALA A 217 -7.94 2.02 -17.59
CA ALA A 217 -7.69 3.01 -16.55
C ALA A 217 -8.20 2.53 -15.18
N ASP A 218 -9.39 1.91 -15.12
CA ASP A 218 -9.94 1.32 -13.90
C ASP A 218 -8.99 0.25 -13.32
N TYR A 219 -8.45 -0.66 -14.16
CA TYR A 219 -7.44 -1.62 -13.71
C TYR A 219 -6.14 -0.95 -13.21
N LEU A 220 -5.64 0.08 -13.88
CA LEU A 220 -4.39 0.73 -13.51
C LEU A 220 -4.51 1.53 -12.21
N PHE A 221 -5.62 2.22 -12.01
CA PHE A 221 -5.80 3.15 -10.90
C PHE A 221 -6.68 2.62 -9.77
N GLY A 222 -7.51 1.60 -10.04
CA GLY A 222 -8.36 0.95 -9.06
C GLY A 222 -7.66 -0.16 -8.27
N ALA A 223 -8.22 -0.51 -7.12
CA ALA A 223 -7.95 -1.73 -6.36
C ALA A 223 -8.95 -2.80 -6.80
N HIS A 224 -8.47 -4.00 -7.14
CA HIS A 224 -9.32 -5.09 -7.61
C HIS A 224 -9.03 -6.39 -6.86
N GLU A 225 -10.08 -7.14 -6.50
CA GLU A 225 -9.94 -8.44 -5.82
C GLU A 225 -8.96 -9.36 -6.55
N ALA A 226 -9.04 -9.42 -7.89
CA ALA A 226 -8.19 -10.29 -8.71
C ALA A 226 -6.68 -10.05 -8.53
N PHE A 227 -6.27 -8.87 -8.10
CA PHE A 227 -4.85 -8.55 -7.87
C PHE A 227 -4.38 -9.14 -6.55
N LEU A 228 -5.15 -8.93 -5.49
CA LEU A 228 -4.83 -9.49 -4.18
C LEU A 228 -4.97 -11.02 -4.17
N ASP A 229 -5.98 -11.58 -4.84
CA ASP A 229 -6.14 -13.03 -5.03
C ASP A 229 -4.94 -13.65 -5.77
N ALA A 230 -4.40 -12.95 -6.77
CA ALA A 230 -3.20 -13.43 -7.47
C ALA A 230 -1.97 -13.44 -6.56
N ALA A 231 -1.82 -12.44 -5.69
CA ALA A 231 -0.78 -12.43 -4.66
C ALA A 231 -0.94 -13.59 -3.68
N TYR A 232 -2.13 -13.81 -3.13
CA TYR A 232 -2.39 -14.94 -2.23
C TYR A 232 -2.12 -16.29 -2.88
N ARG A 233 -2.60 -16.52 -4.11
CA ARG A 233 -2.29 -17.76 -4.85
C ARG A 233 -0.80 -17.98 -5.03
N SER A 234 -0.05 -16.93 -5.37
CA SER A 234 1.40 -17.03 -5.53
C SER A 234 2.15 -17.33 -4.23
N ILE A 235 1.64 -16.81 -3.09
CA ILE A 235 2.13 -17.16 -1.76
C ILE A 235 1.88 -18.65 -1.49
N ASP A 236 0.65 -19.12 -1.71
CA ASP A 236 0.26 -20.52 -1.46
C ASP A 236 1.03 -21.49 -2.37
N GLU A 237 1.20 -21.16 -3.66
CA GLU A 237 1.96 -21.96 -4.63
C GLU A 237 3.45 -22.06 -4.28
N ARG A 238 4.06 -20.96 -3.84
CA ARG A 238 5.51 -20.91 -3.61
C ARG A 238 5.93 -21.34 -2.21
N PHE A 239 5.13 -21.02 -1.20
CA PHE A 239 5.47 -21.24 0.21
C PHE A 239 4.56 -22.26 0.90
N GLY A 240 3.42 -22.60 0.30
CA GLY A 240 2.45 -23.56 0.84
C GLY A 240 1.52 -22.99 1.91
N SER A 241 1.93 -21.93 2.64
CA SER A 241 1.08 -21.20 3.59
C SER A 241 1.60 -19.80 3.84
N PHE A 242 0.77 -18.94 4.42
CA PHE A 242 1.15 -17.58 4.77
C PHE A 242 2.18 -17.54 5.92
N GLU A 243 2.11 -18.45 6.88
CA GLU A 243 3.09 -18.58 7.97
C GLU A 243 4.50 -18.93 7.43
N ARG A 244 4.56 -19.82 6.44
CA ARG A 244 5.83 -20.13 5.77
C ARG A 244 6.31 -18.98 4.90
N PHE A 245 5.43 -18.27 4.22
CA PHE A 245 5.78 -17.03 3.52
C PHE A 245 6.38 -15.99 4.47
N ALA A 246 5.80 -15.80 5.66
CA ALA A 246 6.34 -14.91 6.67
C ALA A 246 7.73 -15.34 7.14
N ALA A 247 7.93 -16.63 7.40
CA ALA A 247 9.19 -17.16 7.90
C ALA A 247 10.29 -17.23 6.82
N GLU A 248 9.98 -17.81 5.65
CA GLU A 248 10.95 -18.11 4.60
C GLU A 248 11.11 -16.95 3.60
N GLY A 249 10.01 -16.25 3.28
CA GLY A 249 9.98 -15.14 2.34
C GLY A 249 10.37 -13.81 2.97
N LEU A 250 9.83 -13.51 4.16
CA LEU A 250 10.01 -12.23 4.83
C LEU A 250 11.02 -12.27 5.98
N GLY A 251 11.55 -13.44 6.33
CA GLY A 251 12.50 -13.61 7.42
C GLY A 251 11.90 -13.38 8.82
N LEU A 252 10.58 -13.57 8.98
CA LEU A 252 9.86 -13.37 10.23
C LEU A 252 9.46 -14.69 10.86
N GLY A 253 10.32 -15.25 11.70
CA GLY A 253 10.08 -16.52 12.40
C GLY A 253 8.91 -16.46 13.39
N ALA A 254 8.44 -17.62 13.85
CA ALA A 254 7.25 -17.73 14.71
C ALA A 254 7.31 -16.85 15.98
N ALA A 255 8.47 -16.77 16.64
CA ALA A 255 8.64 -15.92 17.82
C ALA A 255 8.42 -14.43 17.53
N GLN A 256 8.86 -13.97 16.36
CA GLN A 256 8.69 -12.58 15.91
C GLN A 256 7.24 -12.30 15.50
N GLN A 257 6.54 -13.28 14.90
CA GLN A 257 5.12 -13.17 14.60
C GLN A 257 4.30 -13.02 15.90
N GLU A 258 4.58 -13.81 16.92
CA GLU A 258 3.93 -13.66 18.23
C GLU A 258 4.31 -12.34 18.93
N GLN A 259 5.54 -11.87 18.77
CA GLN A 259 5.95 -10.54 19.25
C GLN A 259 5.14 -9.41 18.60
N LEU A 260 4.90 -9.47 17.28
CA LEU A 260 4.03 -8.50 16.58
C LEU A 260 2.63 -8.50 17.17
N LYS A 261 2.03 -9.67 17.38
CA LYS A 261 0.71 -9.78 18.00
C LYS A 261 0.70 -9.17 19.40
N ALA A 262 1.72 -9.43 20.22
CA ALA A 262 1.82 -8.86 21.56
C ALA A 262 1.98 -7.33 21.55
N LEU A 263 2.67 -6.76 20.57
CA LEU A 263 2.86 -5.31 20.43
C LEU A 263 1.60 -4.59 19.94
N TYR A 264 0.84 -5.20 19.05
CA TYR A 264 -0.21 -4.49 18.31
C TYR A 264 -1.63 -4.99 18.58
N LEU A 265 -1.85 -6.06 19.35
CA LEU A 265 -3.20 -6.54 19.70
C LEU A 265 -3.56 -6.23 21.16
N GLU A 266 -4.87 -5.97 21.38
CA GLU A 266 -5.52 -5.80 22.68
C GLU A 266 -6.81 -6.58 22.77
#